data_0deabb5994c29087d6c5670b202321db
#
_entry.id   0deabb5994c29087d6c5670b202321db
#
_cell.length_a   1.000
_cell.length_b   1.000
_cell.length_c   1.000
_cell.angle_alpha   90.00
_cell.angle_beta   90.00
_cell.angle_gamma   90.00
#
_symmetry.space_group_name_H-M   'P 1'
#
loop_
_entity.id
_entity.type
_entity.pdbx_description
1 polymer ?
#
loop_
_entity_poly.entity_id
_entity_poly.type
_entity_poly.pdbx_seq_one_letter_code
_entity_poly.pdbx_strand_id
1 'polypeptide(L)'
;MKPRLIALICLLNLTLLGVGFFWGGVYVASRPAQDRPAAGPLPDALPTHAAAAAVARALAAPPVLIYKTNQFQWSQLESTDYRQYIANLRAVGCPEATVRDIIVTDVMRLYAARRGKFYQNGRAFKYWETDEKRKLKQTQLEEREAQLALIDKELPAVLRELLGINYEREVNKYFVDAEDDDRRLAFLSEDQRARVLALREQFEGRREQALRQSPDGKPTPGQIKQLRQIDEEQEAALAGVMTAEERYEFDLTTSPTADRMRRELVGFNPSEAEFREIFSRERALDAAYAYEDTNDETVLAAKAAEEQKMREDLEAALGPDRAAQFEQTRNPDFQSLTLLAERFELPPEVSQTVLDMRQLAEEARRQLLSNQDIPADRRDAALNAIQAEAERATRQTLGEQAYAEYSRSAAWIHGLGAN
;
A
#
# COMPACT_ATOMS: atom_id res chain seq x y z
N MET A 1 18.47 0.04 17.32
CA MET A 1 19.46 0.26 16.23
C MET A 1 20.65 1.00 16.81
N LYS A 2 21.87 0.56 16.52
CA LYS A 2 23.08 1.16 17.10
C LYS A 2 23.35 2.54 16.48
N PRO A 3 23.72 3.56 17.27
CA PRO A 3 23.88 4.95 16.79
C PRO A 3 24.90 5.13 15.64
N ARG A 4 25.79 4.16 15.45
CA ARG A 4 26.76 4.13 14.35
C ARG A 4 26.14 3.88 12.96
N LEU A 5 24.97 3.23 12.89
CA LEU A 5 24.29 2.95 11.63
C LEU A 5 23.56 4.19 11.10
N ILE A 6 23.00 4.99 12.00
CA ILE A 6 22.33 6.26 11.66
C ILE A 6 23.33 7.29 11.16
N ALA A 7 24.52 7.36 11.78
CA ALA A 7 25.60 8.25 11.33
C ALA A 7 26.12 7.88 9.92
N LEU A 8 26.17 6.58 9.59
CA LEU A 8 26.61 6.11 8.28
C LEU A 8 25.60 6.44 7.18
N ILE A 9 24.29 6.34 7.46
CA ILE A 9 23.22 6.70 6.51
C ILE A 9 23.19 8.21 6.26
N CYS A 10 23.39 9.03 7.30
CA CYS A 10 23.48 10.48 7.14
C CYS A 10 24.71 10.92 6.33
N LEU A 11 25.84 10.26 6.50
CA LEU A 11 27.07 10.54 5.74
C LEU A 11 26.92 10.14 4.25
N LEU A 12 26.25 9.03 3.98
CA LEU A 12 26.00 8.57 2.59
C LEU A 12 25.06 9.51 1.82
N ASN A 13 24.05 10.08 2.48
CA ASN A 13 23.16 11.05 1.86
C ASN A 13 23.82 12.41 1.59
N LEU A 14 24.77 12.82 2.44
CA LEU A 14 25.51 14.08 2.22
C LEU A 14 26.47 13.98 1.03
N THR A 15 27.07 12.82 0.79
CA THR A 15 27.96 12.59 -0.37
C THR A 15 27.20 12.49 -1.69
N LEU A 16 25.97 11.94 -1.69
CA LEU A 16 25.12 11.88 -2.90
C LEU A 16 24.60 13.27 -3.32
N LEU A 17 24.29 14.16 -2.37
CA LEU A 17 23.91 15.54 -2.66
C LEU A 17 25.09 16.38 -3.19
N GLY A 18 26.31 16.14 -2.73
CA GLY A 18 27.51 16.84 -3.18
C GLY A 18 27.91 16.49 -4.62
N VAL A 19 27.75 15.23 -5.03
CA VAL A 19 28.09 14.76 -6.39
C VAL A 19 27.09 15.25 -7.43
N GLY A 20 25.81 15.36 -7.08
CA GLY A 20 24.77 15.89 -7.97
C GLY A 20 24.97 17.36 -8.35
N PHE A 21 25.46 18.19 -7.42
CA PHE A 21 25.74 19.60 -7.67
C PHE A 21 27.01 19.84 -8.52
N PHE A 22 28.00 18.96 -8.42
CA PHE A 22 29.25 19.09 -9.20
C PHE A 22 29.09 18.71 -10.68
N TRP A 23 28.19 17.77 -10.99
CA TRP A 23 27.94 17.34 -12.38
C TRP A 23 26.95 18.27 -13.12
N GLY A 24 26.02 18.91 -12.42
CA GLY A 24 25.11 19.89 -13.03
C GLY A 24 25.79 21.19 -13.48
N GLY A 25 26.88 21.59 -12.82
CA GLY A 25 27.64 22.80 -13.14
C GLY A 25 28.55 22.71 -14.37
N VAL A 26 28.98 21.50 -14.74
CA VAL A 26 29.94 21.27 -15.86
C VAL A 26 29.21 21.11 -17.21
N TYR A 27 27.90 20.78 -17.21
CA TYR A 27 27.17 20.55 -18.48
C TYR A 27 26.66 21.82 -19.17
N VAL A 28 26.74 23.01 -18.54
CA VAL A 28 26.30 24.29 -19.14
C VAL A 28 27.42 25.01 -19.86
N ALA A 29 28.69 24.58 -19.71
CA ALA A 29 29.86 25.29 -20.24
C ALA A 29 30.37 24.82 -21.62
N SER A 30 29.75 23.83 -22.28
CA SER A 30 30.23 23.32 -23.56
C SER A 30 29.14 23.29 -24.65
N ARG A 31 28.71 24.49 -25.08
CA ARG A 31 28.11 24.62 -26.42
C ARG A 31 29.19 25.09 -27.40
N PRO A 32 29.45 24.39 -28.49
CA PRO A 32 30.37 24.85 -29.52
C PRO A 32 29.81 26.11 -30.21
N ALA A 33 30.65 27.08 -30.41
CA ALA A 33 30.34 28.27 -31.18
C ALA A 33 29.93 27.88 -32.59
N GLN A 34 28.72 28.22 -33.00
CA GLN A 34 28.27 28.10 -34.37
C GLN A 34 29.02 29.10 -35.25
N ASP A 35 29.51 28.59 -36.40
CA ASP A 35 30.26 29.28 -37.41
C ASP A 35 29.66 30.64 -37.83
N ARG A 36 30.48 31.66 -37.77
CA ARG A 36 30.21 32.95 -38.43
C ARG A 36 30.46 32.76 -39.91
N PRO A 37 29.55 33.20 -40.79
CA PRO A 37 29.84 33.23 -42.23
C PRO A 37 30.95 34.24 -42.52
N ALA A 38 31.89 33.85 -43.38
CA ALA A 38 33.02 34.65 -43.82
C ALA A 38 32.55 35.97 -44.46
N ALA A 39 33.21 37.04 -44.07
CA ALA A 39 32.99 38.35 -44.66
C ALA A 39 33.47 38.38 -46.12
N GLY A 40 32.56 38.69 -47.05
CA GLY A 40 32.90 38.98 -48.44
C GLY A 40 33.65 40.32 -48.56
N PRO A 41 34.36 40.54 -49.75
CA PRO A 41 35.19 41.74 -49.89
C PRO A 41 34.38 43.03 -49.92
N LEU A 42 34.90 44.06 -49.20
CA LEU A 42 34.36 45.40 -49.12
C LEU A 42 34.46 46.09 -50.50
N PRO A 43 33.42 46.82 -50.95
CA PRO A 43 33.55 47.73 -52.09
C PRO A 43 34.19 49.04 -51.68
N ASP A 44 35.20 49.48 -52.45
CA ASP A 44 35.85 50.78 -52.38
C ASP A 44 34.85 51.93 -52.71
N ALA A 45 34.24 52.51 -51.74
CA ALA A 45 33.58 53.81 -51.86
C ALA A 45 33.58 54.54 -50.55
N LEU A 46 34.22 55.70 -50.50
CA LEU A 46 34.22 56.63 -49.39
C LEU A 46 32.78 57.05 -49.03
N PRO A 47 32.33 56.93 -47.80
CA PRO A 47 30.97 57.30 -47.39
C PRO A 47 30.76 58.81 -47.43
N THR A 48 29.73 59.23 -48.16
CA THR A 48 29.20 60.61 -48.08
C THR A 48 28.68 60.89 -46.66
N HIS A 49 28.67 62.17 -46.25
CA HIS A 49 28.25 62.62 -44.92
C HIS A 49 26.88 62.05 -44.48
N ALA A 50 26.01 61.70 -45.40
CA ALA A 50 24.71 61.08 -45.11
C ALA A 50 24.87 59.60 -44.61
N ALA A 51 25.87 58.86 -45.11
CA ALA A 51 26.15 57.50 -44.68
C ALA A 51 26.81 57.50 -43.27
N ALA A 52 27.66 58.44 -42.96
CA ALA A 52 28.25 58.60 -41.62
C ALA A 52 27.19 58.96 -40.55
N ALA A 53 26.17 59.76 -40.89
CA ALA A 53 25.04 60.06 -39.99
C ALA A 53 24.12 58.84 -39.78
N ALA A 54 23.96 57.96 -40.79
CA ALA A 54 23.20 56.71 -40.66
C ALA A 54 23.94 55.67 -39.81
N VAL A 55 25.27 55.58 -39.93
CA VAL A 55 26.11 54.72 -39.09
C VAL A 55 26.15 55.22 -37.67
N ALA A 56 26.23 56.52 -37.45
CA ALA A 56 26.15 57.12 -36.10
C ALA A 56 24.79 56.89 -35.41
N ARG A 57 23.71 56.84 -36.19
CA ARG A 57 22.37 56.48 -35.68
C ARG A 57 22.23 54.97 -35.40
N ALA A 58 22.88 54.11 -36.15
CA ALA A 58 22.91 52.68 -35.90
C ALA A 58 23.78 52.29 -34.68
N LEU A 59 24.77 53.13 -34.33
CA LEU A 59 25.64 53.01 -33.16
C LEU A 59 25.07 53.72 -31.92
N ALA A 60 23.88 54.35 -32.00
CA ALA A 60 23.17 54.81 -30.82
C ALA A 60 22.92 53.62 -29.90
N ALA A 61 23.37 53.73 -28.66
CA ALA A 61 23.31 52.65 -27.70
C ALA A 61 21.90 51.99 -27.68
N PRO A 62 21.82 50.68 -27.67
CA PRO A 62 20.53 50.00 -27.57
C PRO A 62 19.79 50.49 -26.33
N PRO A 63 18.47 50.62 -26.36
CA PRO A 63 17.71 51.06 -25.23
C PRO A 63 18.12 50.24 -24.01
N VAL A 64 18.57 50.89 -22.95
CA VAL A 64 18.86 50.24 -21.69
C VAL A 64 17.52 49.78 -21.15
N LEU A 65 17.24 48.47 -21.32
CA LEU A 65 16.09 47.82 -20.69
C LEU A 65 16.37 47.81 -19.18
N ILE A 66 15.82 48.78 -18.46
CA ILE A 66 15.83 48.76 -17.01
C ILE A 66 14.80 47.75 -16.58
N TYR A 67 15.29 46.52 -16.34
CA TYR A 67 14.48 45.53 -15.63
C TYR A 67 14.30 46.07 -14.20
N LYS A 68 13.11 46.55 -13.87
CA LYS A 68 12.71 46.68 -12.48
C LYS A 68 12.55 45.25 -11.92
N THR A 69 13.63 44.70 -11.41
CA THR A 69 13.55 43.54 -10.53
C THR A 69 12.90 44.05 -9.24
N ASN A 70 11.59 43.87 -9.10
CA ASN A 70 10.99 43.87 -7.79
C ASN A 70 11.71 42.77 -6.98
N GLN A 71 12.44 43.18 -5.93
CA GLN A 71 13.01 42.20 -5.03
C GLN A 71 11.83 41.45 -4.41
N PHE A 72 11.69 40.18 -4.84
CA PHE A 72 10.69 39.29 -4.31
C PHE A 72 11.03 38.98 -2.85
N GLN A 73 10.10 39.29 -1.95
CA GLN A 73 10.24 38.99 -0.53
C GLN A 73 9.09 38.06 -0.12
N TRP A 74 9.41 36.90 0.41
CA TRP A 74 8.42 35.92 0.90
C TRP A 74 7.42 36.54 1.88
N SER A 75 7.86 37.46 2.75
CA SER A 75 7.01 38.18 3.70
C SER A 75 5.85 38.97 3.06
N GLN A 76 5.91 39.24 1.75
CA GLN A 76 4.82 39.90 1.02
C GLN A 76 3.72 38.89 0.58
N LEU A 77 4.03 37.61 0.55
CA LEU A 77 3.08 36.53 0.20
C LEU A 77 2.46 35.93 1.45
N GLU A 78 3.25 35.74 2.51
CA GLU A 78 2.80 35.14 3.75
C GLU A 78 1.65 35.95 4.36
N SER A 79 0.64 35.27 4.85
CA SER A 79 -0.49 35.83 5.57
C SER A 79 -0.92 34.90 6.67
N THR A 80 -1.38 35.42 7.78
CA THR A 80 -2.02 34.66 8.85
C THR A 80 -3.40 34.12 8.45
N ASP A 81 -4.01 34.75 7.43
CA ASP A 81 -5.21 34.22 6.77
C ASP A 81 -4.80 33.33 5.59
N TYR A 82 -5.05 32.05 5.70
CA TYR A 82 -4.69 31.07 4.66
C TYR A 82 -5.39 31.33 3.32
N ARG A 83 -6.60 31.87 3.31
CA ARG A 83 -7.29 32.21 2.05
C ARG A 83 -6.55 33.34 1.33
N GLN A 84 -6.10 34.33 2.07
CA GLN A 84 -5.29 35.42 1.51
C GLN A 84 -3.92 34.92 1.09
N TYR A 85 -3.28 34.00 1.86
CA TYR A 85 -2.00 33.42 1.51
C TYR A 85 -2.08 32.64 0.20
N ILE A 86 -3.10 31.79 0.03
CA ILE A 86 -3.37 31.06 -1.22
C ILE A 86 -3.57 32.03 -2.40
N ALA A 87 -4.36 33.09 -2.20
CA ALA A 87 -4.59 34.11 -3.24
C ALA A 87 -3.29 34.81 -3.65
N ASN A 88 -2.43 35.19 -2.69
CA ASN A 88 -1.14 35.80 -2.94
C ASN A 88 -0.20 34.87 -3.73
N LEU A 89 -0.11 33.59 -3.37
CA LEU A 89 0.69 32.59 -4.08
C LEU A 89 0.21 32.42 -5.54
N ARG A 90 -1.10 32.33 -5.75
CA ARG A 90 -1.69 32.25 -7.10
C ARG A 90 -1.44 33.49 -7.93
N ALA A 91 -1.50 34.69 -7.30
CA ALA A 91 -1.28 35.96 -7.98
C ALA A 91 0.15 36.10 -8.55
N VAL A 92 1.15 35.47 -7.93
CA VAL A 92 2.53 35.44 -8.45
C VAL A 92 2.79 34.29 -9.43
N GLY A 93 1.77 33.52 -9.80
CA GLY A 93 1.88 32.41 -10.73
C GLY A 93 2.47 31.11 -10.14
N CYS A 94 2.37 30.93 -8.81
CA CYS A 94 2.80 29.70 -8.17
C CYS A 94 1.97 28.51 -8.68
N PRO A 95 2.58 27.39 -9.12
CA PRO A 95 1.85 26.21 -9.55
C PRO A 95 0.94 25.66 -8.44
N GLU A 96 -0.26 25.18 -8.77
CA GLU A 96 -1.24 24.68 -7.79
C GLU A 96 -0.69 23.55 -6.91
N ALA A 97 0.15 22.66 -7.46
CA ALA A 97 0.82 21.64 -6.66
C ALA A 97 1.69 22.26 -5.55
N THR A 98 2.48 23.27 -5.90
CA THR A 98 3.36 23.98 -4.94
C THR A 98 2.55 24.78 -3.92
N VAL A 99 1.45 25.44 -4.36
CA VAL A 99 0.52 26.12 -3.41
C VAL A 99 -0.01 25.11 -2.40
N ARG A 100 -0.43 23.94 -2.87
CA ARG A 100 -0.93 22.86 -2.04
C ARG A 100 0.11 22.39 -1.03
N ASP A 101 1.33 22.10 -1.48
CA ASP A 101 2.42 21.62 -0.62
C ASP A 101 2.79 22.62 0.47
N ILE A 102 2.84 23.91 0.13
CA ILE A 102 3.13 24.99 1.09
C ILE A 102 2.03 25.05 2.17
N ILE A 103 0.77 25.11 1.75
CA ILE A 103 -0.36 25.29 2.68
C ILE A 103 -0.57 24.04 3.54
N VAL A 104 -0.49 22.85 2.95
CA VAL A 104 -0.59 21.57 3.71
C VAL A 104 0.50 21.51 4.77
N THR A 105 1.75 21.80 4.39
CA THR A 105 2.89 21.75 5.32
C THR A 105 2.72 22.74 6.47
N ASP A 106 2.24 23.95 6.18
CA ASP A 106 2.10 24.99 7.18
C ASP A 106 0.94 24.71 8.15
N VAL A 107 -0.21 24.28 7.61
CA VAL A 107 -1.35 23.82 8.42
C VAL A 107 -0.96 22.62 9.28
N MET A 108 -0.25 21.63 8.72
CA MET A 108 0.24 20.46 9.48
C MET A 108 1.16 20.89 10.64
N ARG A 109 2.04 21.84 10.41
CA ARG A 109 2.93 22.40 11.45
C ARG A 109 2.12 23.08 12.57
N LEU A 110 1.10 23.87 12.21
CA LEU A 110 0.20 24.50 13.18
C LEU A 110 -0.51 23.45 14.05
N TYR A 111 -1.05 22.40 13.43
CA TYR A 111 -1.76 21.33 14.14
C TYR A 111 -0.80 20.45 14.94
N ALA A 112 0.42 20.20 14.45
CA ALA A 112 1.45 19.49 15.21
C ALA A 112 1.81 20.26 16.51
N ALA A 113 1.92 21.59 16.44
CA ALA A 113 2.15 22.42 17.62
C ALA A 113 0.96 22.37 18.60
N ARG A 114 -0.29 22.35 18.09
CA ARG A 114 -1.50 22.17 18.93
C ARG A 114 -1.51 20.80 19.61
N ARG A 115 -1.23 19.71 18.87
CA ARG A 115 -1.11 18.33 19.41
C ARG A 115 0.01 18.26 20.45
N GLY A 116 1.16 18.87 20.17
CA GLY A 116 2.31 18.87 21.07
C GLY A 116 2.00 19.38 22.49
N LYS A 117 1.07 20.32 22.64
CA LYS A 117 0.63 20.82 23.95
C LYS A 117 -0.04 19.75 24.81
N PHE A 118 -0.70 18.77 24.18
CA PHE A 118 -1.35 17.66 24.89
C PHE A 118 -0.40 16.52 25.22
N TYR A 119 0.70 16.35 24.47
CA TYR A 119 1.74 15.36 24.77
C TYR A 119 2.73 15.87 25.82
N GLN A 120 3.00 17.17 25.80
CA GLN A 120 3.81 17.80 26.85
C GLN A 120 2.89 18.11 28.03
N ASN A 121 2.89 17.29 29.05
CA ASN A 121 2.07 17.45 30.27
C ASN A 121 2.38 18.75 31.05
N GLY A 122 2.94 19.77 30.40
CA GLY A 122 3.29 21.07 31.02
C GLY A 122 4.26 20.98 32.21
N ARG A 123 4.65 19.77 32.61
CA ARG A 123 5.59 19.51 33.70
C ARG A 123 6.98 19.33 33.14
N ALA A 124 7.92 20.09 33.66
CA ALA A 124 9.33 19.88 33.40
C ALA A 124 9.71 18.42 33.76
N PHE A 125 10.48 17.76 32.88
CA PHE A 125 10.97 16.42 33.17
C PHE A 125 11.86 16.43 34.41
N LYS A 126 11.43 15.69 35.42
CA LYS A 126 12.16 15.52 36.68
C LYS A 126 12.66 14.09 36.75
N TYR A 127 13.97 13.91 36.55
CA TYR A 127 14.59 12.58 36.50
C TYR A 127 14.48 11.78 37.81
N TRP A 128 14.13 12.46 38.92
CA TRP A 128 13.91 11.83 40.24
C TRP A 128 12.46 11.45 40.54
N GLU A 129 11.52 11.78 39.64
CA GLU A 129 10.14 11.32 39.79
C GLU A 129 9.97 9.94 39.20
N THR A 130 9.29 9.06 39.94
CA THR A 130 8.96 7.71 39.48
C THR A 130 7.99 7.77 38.30
N ASP A 131 8.03 6.76 37.42
CA ASP A 131 7.14 6.67 36.27
C ASP A 131 5.67 6.66 36.69
N GLU A 132 5.36 6.07 37.84
CA GLU A 132 4.02 6.04 38.42
C GLU A 132 3.46 7.43 38.75
N LYS A 133 4.32 8.34 39.26
CA LYS A 133 3.93 9.73 39.53
C LYS A 133 3.77 10.57 38.24
N ARG A 134 4.39 10.10 37.16
CA ARG A 134 4.29 10.76 35.84
C ARG A 134 3.08 10.30 35.04
N LYS A 135 2.50 9.15 35.35
CA LYS A 135 1.28 8.66 34.68
C LYS A 135 0.13 9.65 34.88
N LEU A 136 -0.54 9.94 33.79
CA LEU A 136 -1.78 10.69 33.83
C LEU A 136 -2.87 9.88 34.53
N LYS A 137 -3.71 10.54 35.28
CA LYS A 137 -4.92 9.91 35.81
C LYS A 137 -5.85 9.58 34.65
N GLN A 138 -6.71 8.58 34.83
CA GLN A 138 -7.64 8.12 33.79
C GLN A 138 -8.48 9.26 33.20
N THR A 139 -9.01 10.14 34.06
CA THR A 139 -9.76 11.33 33.62
C THR A 139 -8.95 12.28 32.73
N GLN A 140 -7.65 12.44 33.01
CA GLN A 140 -6.76 13.29 32.21
C GLN A 140 -6.40 12.62 30.87
N LEU A 141 -6.36 11.28 30.84
CA LEU A 141 -6.17 10.52 29.59
C LEU A 141 -7.39 10.66 28.69
N GLU A 142 -8.59 10.47 29.25
CA GLU A 142 -9.86 10.62 28.52
C GLU A 142 -10.04 12.04 27.98
N GLU A 143 -9.72 13.05 28.80
CA GLU A 143 -9.78 14.46 28.40
C GLU A 143 -8.79 14.77 27.25
N ARG A 144 -7.57 14.24 27.35
CA ARG A 144 -6.54 14.36 26.30
C ARG A 144 -6.99 13.68 25.00
N GLU A 145 -7.50 12.46 25.08
CA GLU A 145 -7.99 11.71 23.92
C GLU A 145 -9.16 12.44 23.24
N ALA A 146 -10.09 12.97 24.01
CA ALA A 146 -11.19 13.77 23.48
C ALA A 146 -10.69 15.03 22.74
N GLN A 147 -9.69 15.73 23.27
CA GLN A 147 -9.11 16.91 22.62
C GLN A 147 -8.32 16.54 21.36
N LEU A 148 -7.59 15.42 21.37
CA LEU A 148 -6.88 14.94 20.17
C LEU A 148 -7.87 14.53 19.07
N ALA A 149 -8.97 13.85 19.44
CA ALA A 149 -10.03 13.48 18.50
C ALA A 149 -10.69 14.71 17.84
N LEU A 150 -10.87 15.81 18.57
CA LEU A 150 -11.35 17.07 17.98
C LEU A 150 -10.37 17.66 16.96
N ILE A 151 -9.06 17.63 17.27
CA ILE A 151 -8.01 18.09 16.36
C ILE A 151 -7.99 17.21 15.10
N ASP A 152 -8.08 15.89 15.26
CA ASP A 152 -8.05 14.92 14.15
C ASP A 152 -9.28 15.06 13.24
N LYS A 153 -10.40 15.50 13.77
CA LYS A 153 -11.60 15.81 12.99
C LYS A 153 -11.54 17.18 12.30
N GLU A 154 -10.95 18.17 12.96
CA GLU A 154 -10.85 19.56 12.47
C GLU A 154 -9.87 19.69 11.30
N LEU A 155 -8.71 19.06 11.38
CA LEU A 155 -7.64 19.19 10.40
C LEU A 155 -8.06 18.81 8.97
N PRO A 156 -8.68 17.63 8.72
CA PRO A 156 -9.19 17.29 7.39
C PRO A 156 -10.24 18.27 6.86
N ALA A 157 -11.12 18.76 7.75
CA ALA A 157 -12.15 19.72 7.38
C ALA A 157 -11.56 21.06 6.91
N VAL A 158 -10.55 21.57 7.62
CA VAL A 158 -9.83 22.80 7.26
C VAL A 158 -9.11 22.66 5.92
N LEU A 159 -8.40 21.59 5.68
CA LEU A 159 -7.71 21.36 4.41
C LEU A 159 -8.68 21.18 3.24
N ARG A 160 -9.82 20.54 3.46
CA ARG A 160 -10.89 20.42 2.45
C ARG A 160 -11.48 21.80 2.13
N GLU A 161 -11.70 22.65 3.13
CA GLU A 161 -12.23 24.00 2.95
C GLU A 161 -11.25 24.92 2.20
N LEU A 162 -9.95 24.88 2.54
CA LEU A 162 -8.93 25.75 1.97
C LEU A 162 -8.51 25.35 0.56
N LEU A 163 -8.35 24.06 0.30
CA LEU A 163 -7.72 23.53 -0.90
C LEU A 163 -8.60 22.58 -1.70
N GLY A 164 -9.77 22.19 -1.18
CA GLY A 164 -10.64 21.20 -1.80
C GLY A 164 -10.08 19.77 -1.80
N ILE A 165 -9.06 19.49 -0.97
CA ILE A 165 -8.35 18.22 -0.92
C ILE A 165 -8.91 17.30 0.17
N ASN A 166 -8.83 15.99 -0.08
CA ASN A 166 -9.00 14.98 0.97
C ASN A 166 -7.66 14.82 1.70
N TYR A 167 -7.63 15.16 2.99
CA TYR A 167 -6.44 15.09 3.84
C TYR A 167 -5.81 13.70 3.88
N GLU A 168 -6.62 12.65 4.04
CA GLU A 168 -6.13 11.27 4.11
C GLU A 168 -5.43 10.88 2.81
N ARG A 169 -6.01 11.27 1.67
CA ARG A 169 -5.39 11.03 0.36
C ARG A 169 -4.07 11.81 0.20
N GLU A 170 -3.99 13.05 0.66
CA GLU A 170 -2.76 13.85 0.56
C GLU A 170 -1.66 13.33 1.51
N VAL A 171 -2.02 12.94 2.73
CA VAL A 171 -1.06 12.34 3.68
C VAL A 171 -0.59 10.99 3.18
N ASN A 172 -1.50 10.18 2.68
CA ASN A 172 -1.19 8.85 2.18
C ASN A 172 -0.36 8.85 0.89
N LYS A 173 -0.28 9.96 0.13
CA LYS A 173 0.68 10.08 -0.98
C LYS A 173 2.15 9.89 -0.57
N TYR A 174 2.46 10.15 0.68
CA TYR A 174 3.79 9.98 1.25
C TYR A 174 3.97 8.63 1.97
N PHE A 175 2.92 7.81 2.04
CA PHE A 175 2.94 6.47 2.59
C PHE A 175 2.60 5.46 1.50
N VAL A 176 3.23 4.29 1.55
CA VAL A 176 3.20 3.24 0.50
C VAL A 176 1.78 2.83 0.06
N ASP A 177 0.78 2.95 0.95
CA ASP A 177 -0.60 2.54 0.66
C ASP A 177 -1.34 3.44 -0.35
N ALA A 178 -0.94 4.73 -0.47
CA ALA A 178 -1.56 5.63 -1.46
C ALA A 178 -1.09 5.34 -2.90
N GLU A 179 0.13 4.86 -3.07
CA GLU A 179 0.59 4.38 -4.36
C GLU A 179 -0.17 3.12 -4.82
N ASP A 180 -0.75 2.36 -3.89
CA ASP A 180 -1.47 1.13 -4.22
C ASP A 180 -2.84 1.44 -4.83
N ASP A 181 -3.63 2.35 -4.25
CA ASP A 181 -4.92 2.78 -4.82
C ASP A 181 -4.73 3.45 -6.20
N ASP A 182 -3.71 4.30 -6.38
CA ASP A 182 -3.41 4.93 -7.66
C ASP A 182 -2.99 3.91 -8.73
N ARG A 183 -2.27 2.87 -8.37
CA ARG A 183 -1.91 1.75 -9.28
C ARG A 183 -3.12 0.86 -9.58
N ARG A 184 -3.88 0.48 -8.57
CA ARG A 184 -5.06 -0.38 -8.72
C ARG A 184 -6.15 0.26 -9.58
N LEU A 185 -6.28 1.59 -9.55
CA LEU A 185 -7.27 2.35 -10.29
C LEU A 185 -6.68 3.07 -11.51
N ALA A 186 -5.48 2.68 -11.98
CA ALA A 186 -4.79 3.33 -13.10
C ALA A 186 -5.56 3.25 -14.43
N PHE A 187 -6.48 2.30 -14.58
CA PHE A 187 -7.35 2.15 -15.76
C PHE A 187 -8.47 3.19 -15.84
N LEU A 188 -8.76 3.91 -14.73
CA LEU A 188 -9.72 5.00 -14.68
C LEU A 188 -9.08 6.35 -14.97
N SER A 189 -9.80 7.26 -15.59
CA SER A 189 -9.40 8.67 -15.68
C SER A 189 -9.28 9.31 -14.28
N GLU A 190 -8.53 10.40 -14.15
CA GLU A 190 -8.33 11.07 -12.87
C GLU A 190 -9.66 11.52 -12.24
N ASP A 191 -10.60 12.06 -13.05
CA ASP A 191 -11.92 12.46 -12.60
C ASP A 191 -12.77 11.28 -12.14
N GLN A 192 -12.76 10.16 -12.88
CA GLN A 192 -13.48 8.95 -12.48
C GLN A 192 -12.90 8.39 -11.17
N ARG A 193 -11.58 8.31 -11.05
CA ARG A 193 -10.89 7.84 -9.85
C ARG A 193 -11.28 8.65 -8.63
N ALA A 194 -11.25 9.98 -8.74
CA ALA A 194 -11.64 10.85 -7.64
C ALA A 194 -13.08 10.62 -7.20
N ARG A 195 -14.03 10.44 -8.16
CA ARG A 195 -15.45 10.15 -7.87
C ARG A 195 -15.64 8.78 -7.22
N VAL A 196 -14.96 7.75 -7.73
CA VAL A 196 -15.02 6.38 -7.20
C VAL A 196 -14.52 6.33 -5.76
N LEU A 197 -13.39 6.98 -5.47
CA LEU A 197 -12.84 7.04 -4.11
C LEU A 197 -13.78 7.80 -3.15
N ALA A 198 -14.38 8.90 -3.61
CA ALA A 198 -15.36 9.63 -2.81
C ALA A 198 -16.63 8.81 -2.53
N LEU A 199 -17.13 8.06 -3.52
CA LEU A 199 -18.25 7.14 -3.33
C LEU A 199 -17.89 6.03 -2.33
N ARG A 200 -16.70 5.41 -2.46
CA ARG A 200 -16.24 4.37 -1.52
C ARG A 200 -16.24 4.91 -0.08
N GLU A 201 -15.61 6.06 0.17
CA GLU A 201 -15.59 6.71 1.49
C GLU A 201 -17.02 6.98 2.02
N GLN A 202 -17.91 7.50 1.16
CA GLN A 202 -19.29 7.79 1.55
C GLN A 202 -20.05 6.52 1.98
N PHE A 203 -19.95 5.44 1.19
CA PHE A 203 -20.69 4.22 1.46
C PHE A 203 -20.07 3.41 2.62
N GLU A 204 -18.74 3.44 2.80
CA GLU A 204 -18.09 2.89 3.99
C GLU A 204 -18.57 3.57 5.28
N GLY A 205 -18.61 4.90 5.29
CA GLY A 205 -19.15 5.64 6.44
C GLY A 205 -20.62 5.30 6.75
N ARG A 206 -21.42 5.02 5.74
CA ARG A 206 -22.82 4.56 5.92
C ARG A 206 -22.90 3.15 6.49
N ARG A 207 -22.03 2.22 6.05
CA ARG A 207 -21.94 0.86 6.62
C ARG A 207 -21.50 0.89 8.08
N GLU A 208 -20.47 1.66 8.39
CA GLU A 208 -20.03 1.84 9.78
C GLU A 208 -21.15 2.40 10.66
N GLN A 209 -21.87 3.39 10.17
CA GLN A 209 -23.01 3.94 10.89
C GLN A 209 -24.11 2.91 11.13
N ALA A 210 -24.42 2.08 10.13
CA ALA A 210 -25.40 1.01 10.23
C ALA A 210 -24.99 -0.05 11.28
N LEU A 211 -23.67 -0.30 11.42
CA LEU A 211 -23.13 -1.33 12.32
C LEU A 211 -22.79 -0.83 13.73
N ARG A 212 -22.77 0.48 13.99
CA ARG A 212 -22.35 1.05 15.30
C ARG A 212 -23.08 0.50 16.52
N GLN A 213 -24.29 0.01 16.35
CA GLN A 213 -25.12 -0.49 17.44
C GLN A 213 -25.36 -2.00 17.34
N SER A 214 -24.46 -2.73 16.66
CA SER A 214 -24.60 -4.19 16.55
C SER A 214 -24.33 -4.87 17.88
N PRO A 215 -25.28 -5.62 18.45
CA PRO A 215 -25.06 -6.42 19.64
C PRO A 215 -24.01 -7.49 19.35
N ASP A 216 -23.05 -7.65 20.25
CA ASP A 216 -21.99 -8.68 20.14
C ASP A 216 -21.20 -8.70 18.82
N GLY A 217 -21.15 -7.54 18.13
CA GLY A 217 -20.46 -7.41 16.86
C GLY A 217 -21.15 -8.11 15.67
N LYS A 218 -22.36 -8.65 15.85
CA LYS A 218 -23.15 -9.27 14.78
C LYS A 218 -24.28 -8.36 14.32
N PRO A 219 -24.48 -8.17 13.02
CA PRO A 219 -25.57 -7.37 12.53
C PRO A 219 -26.93 -8.04 12.79
N THR A 220 -27.89 -7.26 13.21
CA THR A 220 -29.30 -7.69 13.33
C THR A 220 -29.95 -7.85 11.95
N PRO A 221 -31.07 -8.59 11.81
CA PRO A 221 -31.79 -8.72 10.54
C PRO A 221 -32.19 -7.36 9.92
N GLY A 222 -32.50 -6.36 10.74
CA GLY A 222 -32.76 -5.00 10.29
C GLY A 222 -31.54 -4.31 9.70
N GLN A 223 -30.39 -4.47 10.33
CA GLN A 223 -29.11 -3.96 9.86
C GLN A 223 -28.66 -4.68 8.57
N ILE A 224 -28.84 -6.00 8.46
CA ILE A 224 -28.58 -6.75 7.24
C ILE A 224 -29.40 -6.19 6.05
N LYS A 225 -30.69 -5.91 6.27
CA LYS A 225 -31.52 -5.28 5.24
C LYS A 225 -30.99 -3.90 4.84
N GLN A 226 -30.56 -3.10 5.81
CA GLN A 226 -29.96 -1.79 5.57
C GLN A 226 -28.64 -1.89 4.82
N LEU A 227 -27.78 -2.86 5.17
CA LEU A 227 -26.51 -3.10 4.48
C LEU A 227 -26.72 -3.50 3.02
N ARG A 228 -27.67 -4.41 2.73
CA ARG A 228 -28.03 -4.78 1.35
C ARG A 228 -28.50 -3.56 0.54
N GLN A 229 -29.33 -2.70 1.15
CA GLN A 229 -29.76 -1.48 0.49
C GLN A 229 -28.58 -0.52 0.20
N ILE A 230 -27.62 -0.39 1.14
CA ILE A 230 -26.41 0.42 0.96
C ILE A 230 -25.57 -0.14 -0.20
N ASP A 231 -25.46 -1.46 -0.32
CA ASP A 231 -24.73 -2.09 -1.42
C ASP A 231 -25.40 -1.87 -2.77
N GLU A 232 -26.73 -2.02 -2.85
CA GLU A 232 -27.50 -1.73 -4.07
C GLU A 232 -27.34 -0.27 -4.52
N GLU A 233 -27.41 0.67 -3.58
CA GLU A 233 -27.23 2.08 -3.85
C GLU A 233 -25.80 2.41 -4.28
N GLN A 234 -24.79 1.76 -3.69
CA GLN A 234 -23.39 1.88 -4.10
C GLN A 234 -23.19 1.37 -5.53
N GLU A 235 -23.72 0.18 -5.84
CA GLU A 235 -23.64 -0.39 -7.20
C GLU A 235 -24.27 0.56 -8.24
N ALA A 236 -25.45 1.11 -7.95
CA ALA A 236 -26.10 2.07 -8.81
C ALA A 236 -25.28 3.37 -8.99
N ALA A 237 -24.66 3.87 -7.91
CA ALA A 237 -23.81 5.05 -7.96
C ALA A 237 -22.54 4.81 -8.77
N LEU A 238 -21.89 3.67 -8.60
CA LEU A 238 -20.68 3.29 -9.36
C LEU A 238 -20.98 3.07 -10.84
N ALA A 239 -22.16 2.51 -11.20
CA ALA A 239 -22.61 2.38 -12.58
C ALA A 239 -22.82 3.74 -13.28
N GLY A 240 -23.05 4.82 -12.52
CA GLY A 240 -23.11 6.19 -13.05
C GLY A 240 -21.73 6.82 -13.33
N VAL A 241 -20.64 6.21 -12.87
CA VAL A 241 -19.27 6.74 -12.99
C VAL A 241 -18.42 5.88 -13.92
N MET A 242 -18.65 4.57 -13.96
CA MET A 242 -17.85 3.58 -14.68
C MET A 242 -18.73 2.83 -15.69
N THR A 243 -18.12 2.42 -16.82
CA THR A 243 -18.70 1.44 -17.73
C THR A 243 -18.76 0.05 -17.07
N ALA A 244 -19.50 -0.88 -17.65
CA ALA A 244 -19.58 -2.25 -17.15
C ALA A 244 -18.20 -2.95 -17.12
N GLU A 245 -17.36 -2.66 -18.12
CA GLU A 245 -16.01 -3.20 -18.20
C GLU A 245 -15.09 -2.59 -17.13
N GLU A 246 -15.09 -1.28 -16.98
CA GLU A 246 -14.36 -0.59 -15.90
C GLU A 246 -14.84 -1.04 -14.52
N ARG A 247 -16.15 -1.32 -14.36
CA ARG A 247 -16.71 -1.85 -13.11
C ARG A 247 -16.17 -3.25 -12.80
N TYR A 248 -16.08 -4.11 -13.80
CA TYR A 248 -15.50 -5.45 -13.64
C TYR A 248 -14.01 -5.38 -13.29
N GLU A 249 -13.23 -4.52 -13.96
CA GLU A 249 -11.82 -4.25 -13.61
C GLU A 249 -11.67 -3.69 -12.20
N PHE A 250 -12.58 -2.81 -11.79
CA PHE A 250 -12.60 -2.28 -10.43
C PHE A 250 -12.79 -3.40 -9.40
N ASP A 251 -13.71 -4.35 -9.64
CA ASP A 251 -13.93 -5.49 -8.76
C ASP A 251 -12.72 -6.43 -8.72
N LEU A 252 -12.09 -6.69 -9.87
CA LEU A 252 -10.86 -7.51 -9.96
C LEU A 252 -9.69 -6.91 -9.18
N THR A 253 -9.64 -5.58 -9.06
CA THR A 253 -8.51 -4.89 -8.43
C THR A 253 -8.76 -4.56 -6.96
N THR A 254 -10.01 -4.28 -6.55
CA THR A 254 -10.31 -3.69 -5.24
C THR A 254 -11.26 -4.49 -4.36
N SER A 255 -11.94 -5.52 -4.89
CA SER A 255 -12.91 -6.27 -4.09
C SER A 255 -12.24 -7.13 -3.02
N PRO A 256 -12.92 -7.39 -1.88
CA PRO A 256 -12.43 -8.30 -0.85
C PRO A 256 -12.15 -9.72 -1.40
N THR A 257 -12.95 -10.20 -2.35
CA THR A 257 -12.74 -11.49 -3.04
C THR A 257 -11.39 -11.50 -3.77
N ALA A 258 -11.10 -10.45 -4.56
CA ALA A 258 -9.84 -10.35 -5.29
C ALA A 258 -8.63 -10.23 -4.34
N ASP A 259 -8.77 -9.46 -3.25
CA ASP A 259 -7.74 -9.34 -2.22
C ASP A 259 -7.49 -10.69 -1.50
N ARG A 260 -8.55 -11.44 -1.20
CA ARG A 260 -8.46 -12.78 -0.64
C ARG A 260 -7.74 -13.73 -1.61
N MET A 261 -8.17 -13.76 -2.88
CA MET A 261 -7.56 -14.60 -3.90
C MET A 261 -6.07 -14.31 -4.09
N ARG A 262 -5.65 -13.05 -4.12
CA ARG A 262 -4.22 -12.68 -4.21
C ARG A 262 -3.38 -13.23 -3.06
N ARG A 263 -3.97 -13.35 -1.86
CA ARG A 263 -3.29 -13.96 -0.71
C ARG A 263 -3.31 -15.49 -0.73
N GLU A 264 -4.40 -16.08 -1.22
CA GLU A 264 -4.62 -17.54 -1.15
C GLU A 264 -4.02 -18.31 -2.33
N LEU A 265 -3.89 -17.66 -3.51
CA LEU A 265 -3.35 -18.30 -4.72
C LEU A 265 -1.82 -18.37 -4.75
N VAL A 266 -1.17 -18.35 -3.58
CA VAL A 266 0.28 -18.52 -3.47
C VAL A 266 0.70 -19.88 -4.02
N GLY A 267 1.64 -19.90 -4.95
CA GLY A 267 2.13 -21.11 -5.61
C GLY A 267 1.30 -21.59 -6.81
N PHE A 268 0.09 -21.07 -7.01
CA PHE A 268 -0.70 -21.34 -8.22
C PHE A 268 -0.23 -20.49 -9.41
N ASN A 269 0.15 -19.24 -9.15
CA ASN A 269 0.62 -18.28 -10.15
C ASN A 269 -0.31 -18.23 -11.39
N PRO A 270 -1.58 -17.78 -11.22
CA PRO A 270 -2.55 -17.79 -12.29
C PRO A 270 -2.14 -16.86 -13.44
N SER A 271 -2.46 -17.24 -14.67
CA SER A 271 -2.57 -16.29 -15.77
C SER A 271 -3.75 -15.34 -15.52
N GLU A 272 -3.79 -14.20 -16.21
CA GLU A 272 -4.91 -13.26 -16.12
C GLU A 272 -6.25 -13.93 -16.43
N ALA A 273 -6.30 -14.79 -17.45
CA ALA A 273 -7.51 -15.53 -17.83
C ALA A 273 -7.97 -16.48 -16.73
N GLU A 274 -7.05 -17.24 -16.12
CA GLU A 274 -7.36 -18.13 -15.01
C GLU A 274 -7.83 -17.34 -13.76
N PHE A 275 -7.17 -16.21 -13.46
CA PHE A 275 -7.60 -15.36 -12.34
C PHE A 275 -9.02 -14.84 -12.55
N ARG A 276 -9.35 -14.35 -13.74
CA ARG A 276 -10.70 -13.86 -14.08
C ARG A 276 -11.74 -14.97 -13.99
N GLU A 277 -11.41 -16.19 -14.42
CA GLU A 277 -12.27 -17.35 -14.40
C GLU A 277 -12.59 -17.79 -12.95
N ILE A 278 -11.56 -17.87 -12.10
CA ILE A 278 -11.73 -18.19 -10.68
C ILE A 278 -12.50 -17.06 -9.98
N PHE A 279 -12.11 -15.82 -10.22
CA PHE A 279 -12.71 -14.64 -9.60
C PHE A 279 -14.22 -14.56 -9.84
N SER A 280 -14.67 -14.80 -11.08
CA SER A 280 -16.09 -14.69 -11.41
C SER A 280 -16.96 -15.63 -10.55
N ARG A 281 -16.47 -16.83 -10.26
CA ARG A 281 -17.17 -17.84 -9.44
C ARG A 281 -17.06 -17.54 -7.94
N GLU A 282 -15.85 -17.26 -7.46
CA GLU A 282 -15.62 -16.90 -6.07
C GLU A 282 -16.43 -15.64 -5.68
N ARG A 283 -16.47 -14.65 -6.57
CA ARG A 283 -17.24 -13.41 -6.36
C ARG A 283 -18.76 -13.68 -6.29
N ALA A 284 -19.27 -14.57 -7.14
CA ALA A 284 -20.67 -14.96 -7.12
C ALA A 284 -21.03 -15.70 -5.81
N LEU A 285 -20.17 -16.59 -5.36
CA LEU A 285 -20.35 -17.31 -4.10
C LEU A 285 -20.30 -16.35 -2.90
N ASP A 286 -19.29 -15.47 -2.83
CA ASP A 286 -19.18 -14.48 -1.77
C ASP A 286 -20.40 -13.57 -1.72
N ALA A 287 -20.91 -13.12 -2.86
CA ALA A 287 -22.10 -12.28 -2.94
C ALA A 287 -23.37 -13.00 -2.46
N ALA A 288 -23.52 -14.28 -2.80
CA ALA A 288 -24.68 -15.07 -2.38
C ALA A 288 -24.74 -15.26 -0.86
N TYR A 289 -23.60 -15.37 -0.21
CA TYR A 289 -23.50 -15.64 1.23
C TYR A 289 -23.00 -14.47 2.08
N ALA A 290 -22.88 -13.26 1.52
CA ALA A 290 -22.31 -12.08 2.20
C ALA A 290 -22.99 -11.74 3.53
N TYR A 291 -24.28 -11.98 3.66
CA TYR A 291 -25.11 -11.63 4.82
C TYR A 291 -25.85 -12.82 5.42
N GLU A 292 -25.47 -14.04 5.07
CA GLU A 292 -26.08 -15.24 5.61
C GLU A 292 -25.42 -15.63 6.96
N ASP A 293 -26.21 -16.25 7.87
CA ASP A 293 -25.66 -16.71 9.14
C ASP A 293 -24.82 -17.96 8.95
N THR A 294 -23.51 -17.78 9.04
CA THR A 294 -22.53 -18.88 8.90
C THR A 294 -22.53 -19.87 10.09
N ASN A 295 -23.40 -19.72 11.08
CA ASN A 295 -23.60 -20.72 12.14
C ASN A 295 -24.87 -21.56 11.91
N ASP A 296 -25.69 -21.23 10.91
CA ASP A 296 -26.85 -22.05 10.53
C ASP A 296 -26.39 -23.26 9.71
N GLU A 297 -26.66 -24.47 10.21
CA GLU A 297 -26.26 -25.71 9.54
C GLU A 297 -26.85 -25.85 8.14
N THR A 298 -28.04 -25.33 7.88
CA THR A 298 -28.69 -25.37 6.57
C THR A 298 -27.98 -24.45 5.58
N VAL A 299 -27.56 -23.26 6.01
CA VAL A 299 -26.76 -22.31 5.23
C VAL A 299 -25.38 -22.89 4.93
N LEU A 300 -24.74 -23.49 5.95
CA LEU A 300 -23.43 -24.15 5.78
C LEU A 300 -23.51 -25.30 4.77
N ALA A 301 -24.54 -26.15 4.85
CA ALA A 301 -24.73 -27.27 3.92
C ALA A 301 -24.99 -26.76 2.49
N ALA A 302 -25.81 -25.73 2.32
CA ALA A 302 -26.09 -25.13 1.03
C ALA A 302 -24.82 -24.50 0.41
N LYS A 303 -24.05 -23.76 1.21
CA LYS A 303 -22.78 -23.17 0.78
C LYS A 303 -21.77 -24.23 0.36
N ALA A 304 -21.63 -25.32 1.15
CA ALA A 304 -20.74 -26.43 0.83
C ALA A 304 -21.11 -27.12 -0.49
N ALA A 305 -22.42 -27.26 -0.77
CA ALA A 305 -22.90 -27.83 -2.03
C ALA A 305 -22.55 -26.92 -3.23
N GLU A 306 -22.70 -25.60 -3.07
CA GLU A 306 -22.33 -24.65 -4.12
C GLU A 306 -20.81 -24.56 -4.31
N GLU A 307 -20.03 -24.62 -3.24
CA GLU A 307 -18.57 -24.73 -3.31
C GLU A 307 -18.11 -26.00 -4.04
N GLN A 308 -18.80 -27.12 -3.82
CA GLN A 308 -18.49 -28.37 -4.53
C GLN A 308 -18.78 -28.21 -6.03
N LYS A 309 -19.94 -27.67 -6.39
CA LYS A 309 -20.27 -27.40 -7.78
C LYS A 309 -19.27 -26.43 -8.43
N MET A 310 -18.88 -25.39 -7.72
CA MET A 310 -17.88 -24.44 -8.20
C MET A 310 -16.53 -25.15 -8.50
N ARG A 311 -16.10 -26.10 -7.64
CA ARG A 311 -14.89 -26.91 -7.89
C ARG A 311 -15.00 -27.72 -9.19
N GLU A 312 -16.15 -28.38 -9.40
CA GLU A 312 -16.41 -29.15 -10.62
C GLU A 312 -16.40 -28.27 -11.88
N ASP A 313 -17.03 -27.10 -11.80
CA ASP A 313 -17.03 -26.10 -12.88
C ASP A 313 -15.63 -25.54 -13.16
N LEU A 314 -14.80 -25.34 -12.10
CA LEU A 314 -13.42 -24.90 -12.25
C LEU A 314 -12.52 -26.00 -12.83
N GLU A 315 -12.72 -27.26 -12.46
CA GLU A 315 -12.01 -28.38 -13.05
C GLU A 315 -12.30 -28.50 -14.55
N ALA A 316 -13.55 -28.29 -14.95
CA ALA A 316 -13.94 -28.28 -16.37
C ALA A 316 -13.31 -27.11 -17.15
N ALA A 317 -13.17 -25.94 -16.50
CA ALA A 317 -12.64 -24.74 -17.12
C ALA A 317 -11.11 -24.69 -17.19
N LEU A 318 -10.43 -25.08 -16.11
CA LEU A 318 -8.96 -25.03 -15.98
C LEU A 318 -8.27 -26.30 -16.49
N GLY A 319 -8.99 -27.39 -16.57
CA GLY A 319 -8.45 -28.74 -16.77
C GLY A 319 -7.93 -29.37 -15.47
N PRO A 320 -7.81 -30.72 -15.43
CA PRO A 320 -7.58 -31.48 -14.20
C PRO A 320 -6.26 -31.08 -13.49
N ASP A 321 -5.18 -30.88 -14.24
CA ASP A 321 -3.88 -30.59 -13.63
C ASP A 321 -3.85 -29.20 -12.96
N ARG A 322 -4.43 -28.20 -13.60
CA ARG A 322 -4.50 -26.84 -13.04
C ARG A 322 -5.50 -26.73 -11.90
N ALA A 323 -6.63 -27.46 -11.99
CA ALA A 323 -7.59 -27.56 -10.90
C ALA A 323 -6.98 -28.20 -9.66
N ALA A 324 -6.19 -29.28 -9.83
CA ALA A 324 -5.45 -29.89 -8.73
C ALA A 324 -4.45 -28.93 -8.07
N GLN A 325 -3.72 -28.14 -8.86
CA GLN A 325 -2.83 -27.09 -8.33
C GLN A 325 -3.61 -26.00 -7.58
N PHE A 326 -4.76 -25.58 -8.09
CA PHE A 326 -5.63 -24.63 -7.41
C PHE A 326 -6.12 -25.18 -6.05
N GLU A 327 -6.54 -26.44 -5.98
CA GLU A 327 -6.94 -27.06 -4.71
C GLU A 327 -5.80 -27.15 -3.69
N GLN A 328 -4.55 -27.33 -4.14
CA GLN A 328 -3.38 -27.31 -3.25
C GLN A 328 -3.21 -25.98 -2.55
N THR A 329 -3.56 -24.87 -3.20
CA THR A 329 -3.46 -23.54 -2.57
C THR A 329 -4.40 -23.34 -1.39
N ARG A 330 -5.43 -24.17 -1.24
CA ARG A 330 -6.35 -24.17 -0.09
C ARG A 330 -5.74 -24.81 1.16
N ASN A 331 -4.61 -25.50 1.02
CA ASN A 331 -3.88 -26.07 2.14
C ASN A 331 -2.97 -25.02 2.79
N PRO A 332 -3.22 -24.61 4.06
CA PRO A 332 -2.41 -23.61 4.75
C PRO A 332 -0.92 -24.00 4.89
N ASP A 333 -0.64 -25.31 5.00
CA ASP A 333 0.73 -25.79 5.09
C ASP A 333 1.45 -25.63 3.75
N PHE A 334 0.75 -25.87 2.62
CA PHE A 334 1.29 -25.61 1.29
C PHE A 334 1.61 -24.13 1.09
N GLN A 335 0.67 -23.25 1.45
CA GLN A 335 0.89 -21.79 1.37
C GLN A 335 2.11 -21.37 2.18
N SER A 336 2.21 -21.84 3.42
CA SER A 336 3.32 -21.50 4.32
C SER A 336 4.67 -21.97 3.79
N LEU A 337 4.72 -23.19 3.24
CA LEU A 337 5.92 -23.74 2.62
C LEU A 337 6.29 -23.02 1.33
N THR A 338 5.31 -22.62 0.53
CA THR A 338 5.54 -21.86 -0.71
C THR A 338 6.08 -20.49 -0.43
N LEU A 339 5.51 -19.75 0.53
CA LEU A 339 6.05 -18.47 0.98
C LEU A 339 7.47 -18.59 1.53
N LEU A 340 7.75 -19.68 2.25
CA LEU A 340 9.10 -19.97 2.73
C LEU A 340 10.05 -20.24 1.56
N ALA A 341 9.63 -21.06 0.60
CA ALA A 341 10.43 -21.39 -0.58
C ALA A 341 10.75 -20.14 -1.41
N GLU A 342 9.77 -19.27 -1.67
CA GLU A 342 9.96 -18.00 -2.35
C GLU A 342 10.95 -17.09 -1.61
N ARG A 343 10.79 -16.97 -0.29
CA ARG A 343 11.67 -16.12 0.54
C ARG A 343 13.12 -16.56 0.55
N PHE A 344 13.38 -17.86 0.49
CA PHE A 344 14.73 -18.44 0.48
C PHE A 344 15.20 -18.83 -0.92
N GLU A 345 14.48 -18.40 -1.96
CA GLU A 345 14.81 -18.66 -3.37
C GLU A 345 15.00 -20.16 -3.67
N LEU A 346 14.17 -21.02 -3.03
CA LEU A 346 14.18 -22.45 -3.23
C LEU A 346 13.34 -22.80 -4.48
N PRO A 347 13.60 -23.97 -5.11
CA PRO A 347 12.75 -24.47 -6.19
C PRO A 347 11.27 -24.61 -5.77
N PRO A 348 10.30 -24.30 -6.62
CA PRO A 348 8.87 -24.31 -6.27
C PRO A 348 8.37 -25.71 -5.86
N GLU A 349 9.00 -26.77 -6.35
CA GLU A 349 8.66 -28.16 -6.04
C GLU A 349 8.95 -28.55 -4.58
N VAL A 350 9.76 -27.76 -3.89
CA VAL A 350 10.16 -28.01 -2.50
C VAL A 350 8.95 -28.07 -1.57
N SER A 351 7.96 -27.21 -1.78
CA SER A 351 6.73 -27.15 -0.97
C SER A 351 5.97 -28.46 -1.03
N GLN A 352 5.75 -29.01 -2.22
CA GLN A 352 5.08 -30.29 -2.42
C GLN A 352 5.92 -31.43 -1.85
N THR A 353 7.23 -31.42 -2.10
CA THR A 353 8.14 -32.45 -1.60
C THR A 353 8.09 -32.57 -0.07
N VAL A 354 8.06 -31.46 0.65
CA VAL A 354 7.96 -31.46 2.12
C VAL A 354 6.59 -31.96 2.59
N LEU A 355 5.51 -31.61 1.89
CA LEU A 355 4.17 -32.13 2.21
C LEU A 355 4.06 -33.64 1.98
N ASP A 356 4.64 -34.15 0.89
CA ASP A 356 4.67 -35.59 0.61
C ASP A 356 5.48 -36.34 1.68
N MET A 357 6.62 -35.78 2.12
CA MET A 357 7.40 -36.33 3.23
C MET A 357 6.58 -36.39 4.52
N ARG A 358 5.85 -35.31 4.84
CA ARG A 358 4.96 -35.28 6.01
C ARG A 358 3.90 -36.38 5.92
N GLN A 359 3.23 -36.47 4.79
CA GLN A 359 2.17 -37.45 4.57
C GLN A 359 2.69 -38.90 4.74
N LEU A 360 3.86 -39.21 4.17
CA LEU A 360 4.52 -40.49 4.31
C LEU A 360 4.91 -40.77 5.77
N ALA A 361 5.46 -39.82 6.46
CA ALA A 361 5.87 -39.96 7.87
C ALA A 361 4.65 -40.17 8.80
N GLU A 362 3.57 -39.38 8.61
CA GLU A 362 2.34 -39.52 9.37
C GLU A 362 1.64 -40.85 9.10
N GLU A 363 1.66 -41.34 7.87
CA GLU A 363 1.12 -42.66 7.51
C GLU A 363 1.93 -43.80 8.14
N ALA A 364 3.27 -43.71 8.04
CA ALA A 364 4.15 -44.71 8.69
C ALA A 364 3.92 -44.72 10.22
N ARG A 365 3.76 -43.55 10.85
CA ARG A 365 3.42 -43.46 12.27
C ARG A 365 2.05 -44.13 12.56
N ARG A 366 1.00 -43.86 11.78
CA ARG A 366 -0.33 -44.46 11.96
C ARG A 366 -0.27 -46.00 11.85
N GLN A 367 0.42 -46.51 10.83
CA GLN A 367 0.60 -47.94 10.64
C GLN A 367 1.32 -48.58 11.82
N LEU A 368 2.39 -47.94 12.33
CA LEU A 368 3.15 -48.43 13.47
C LEU A 368 2.31 -48.44 14.76
N LEU A 369 1.49 -47.43 14.99
CA LEU A 369 0.62 -47.32 16.15
C LEU A 369 -0.57 -48.29 16.10
N SER A 370 -1.07 -48.62 14.92
CA SER A 370 -2.17 -49.58 14.73
C SER A 370 -1.75 -51.04 14.90
N ASN A 371 -0.44 -51.32 14.77
CA ASN A 371 0.09 -52.68 14.90
C ASN A 371 0.34 -53.06 16.35
N GLN A 372 -0.57 -53.85 16.94
CA GLN A 372 -0.49 -54.28 18.34
C GLN A 372 0.54 -55.36 18.60
N ASP A 373 1.05 -56.05 17.58
CA ASP A 373 2.05 -57.13 17.71
C ASP A 373 3.45 -56.61 18.01
N ILE A 374 3.69 -55.29 17.85
CA ILE A 374 5.00 -54.67 18.08
C ILE A 374 5.16 -54.33 19.57
N PRO A 375 6.17 -54.84 20.26
CA PRO A 375 6.49 -54.45 21.65
C PRO A 375 6.69 -52.94 21.82
N ALA A 376 6.26 -52.40 22.97
CA ALA A 376 6.27 -50.92 23.20
C ALA A 376 7.65 -50.30 22.98
N ASP A 377 8.71 -50.92 23.53
CA ASP A 377 10.10 -50.47 23.38
C ASP A 377 10.56 -50.39 21.92
N ARG A 378 10.17 -51.35 21.10
CA ARG A 378 10.48 -51.36 19.66
C ARG A 378 9.64 -50.35 18.90
N ARG A 379 8.37 -50.17 19.34
CA ARG A 379 7.47 -49.15 18.76
C ARG A 379 8.01 -47.78 18.99
N ASP A 380 8.43 -47.44 20.23
CA ASP A 380 9.01 -46.15 20.57
C ASP A 380 10.31 -45.87 19.84
N ALA A 381 11.17 -46.88 19.72
CA ALA A 381 12.39 -46.80 18.92
C ALA A 381 12.11 -46.50 17.43
N ALA A 382 11.08 -47.13 16.86
CA ALA A 382 10.68 -46.93 15.46
C ALA A 382 10.04 -45.54 15.25
N LEU A 383 9.22 -45.05 16.19
CA LEU A 383 8.66 -43.70 16.15
C LEU A 383 9.75 -42.62 16.16
N ASN A 384 10.74 -42.78 17.03
CA ASN A 384 11.86 -41.86 17.08
C ASN A 384 12.72 -41.91 15.81
N ALA A 385 12.85 -43.08 15.18
CA ALA A 385 13.53 -43.23 13.90
C ALA A 385 12.78 -42.54 12.76
N ILE A 386 11.44 -42.65 12.72
CA ILE A 386 10.60 -41.92 11.75
C ILE A 386 10.77 -40.43 11.91
N GLN A 387 10.73 -39.91 13.16
CA GLN A 387 10.93 -38.52 13.44
C GLN A 387 12.32 -38.01 12.99
N ALA A 388 13.38 -38.73 13.36
CA ALA A 388 14.74 -38.35 12.99
C ALA A 388 14.95 -38.35 11.46
N GLU A 389 14.37 -39.30 10.76
CA GLU A 389 14.45 -39.36 9.29
C GLU A 389 13.64 -38.24 8.63
N ALA A 390 12.43 -37.95 9.10
CA ALA A 390 11.61 -36.83 8.61
C ALA A 390 12.32 -35.48 8.83
N GLU A 391 12.93 -35.30 10.00
CA GLU A 391 13.72 -34.10 10.30
C GLU A 391 14.92 -33.97 9.36
N ARG A 392 15.68 -35.05 9.19
CA ARG A 392 16.86 -35.07 8.32
C ARG A 392 16.48 -34.77 6.86
N ALA A 393 15.45 -35.44 6.33
CA ALA A 393 15.02 -35.28 4.96
C ALA A 393 14.49 -33.85 4.70
N THR A 394 13.65 -33.34 5.61
CA THR A 394 13.12 -31.96 5.52
C THR A 394 14.26 -30.94 5.57
N ARG A 395 15.22 -31.09 6.46
CA ARG A 395 16.43 -30.22 6.57
C ARG A 395 17.27 -30.27 5.30
N GLN A 396 17.46 -31.44 4.72
CA GLN A 396 18.19 -31.60 3.46
C GLN A 396 17.47 -30.92 2.28
N THR A 397 16.14 -30.99 2.24
CA THR A 397 15.30 -30.40 1.17
C THR A 397 15.23 -28.88 1.27
N LEU A 398 15.06 -28.33 2.48
CA LEU A 398 14.95 -26.89 2.71
C LEU A 398 16.31 -26.16 2.82
N GLY A 399 17.36 -26.90 3.18
CA GLY A 399 18.63 -26.31 3.61
C GLY A 399 18.56 -25.76 5.04
N GLU A 400 19.71 -25.48 5.64
CA GLU A 400 19.80 -25.14 7.07
C GLU A 400 19.02 -23.89 7.46
N GLN A 401 19.06 -22.84 6.63
CA GLN A 401 18.45 -21.55 6.96
C GLN A 401 16.91 -21.61 6.91
N ALA A 402 16.35 -22.14 5.83
CA ALA A 402 14.92 -22.29 5.66
C ALA A 402 14.35 -23.30 6.67
N TYR A 403 15.07 -24.40 6.91
CA TYR A 403 14.69 -25.38 7.93
C TYR A 403 14.64 -24.78 9.34
N ALA A 404 15.61 -23.97 9.73
CA ALA A 404 15.64 -23.32 11.03
C ALA A 404 14.41 -22.40 11.27
N GLU A 405 13.85 -21.83 10.21
CA GLU A 405 12.60 -21.03 10.29
C GLU A 405 11.37 -21.96 10.28
N TYR A 406 11.33 -22.91 9.37
CA TYR A 406 10.23 -23.86 9.23
C TYR A 406 10.01 -24.68 10.50
N SER A 407 11.07 -25.18 11.12
CA SER A 407 11.01 -26.03 12.31
C SER A 407 10.28 -25.38 13.50
N ARG A 408 10.20 -24.04 13.57
CA ARG A 408 9.49 -23.31 14.62
C ARG A 408 7.98 -23.48 14.54
N SER A 409 7.45 -23.71 13.33
CA SER A 409 6.03 -23.91 13.06
C SER A 409 5.67 -25.37 12.71
N ALA A 410 6.66 -26.20 12.41
CA ALA A 410 6.50 -27.60 11.99
C ALA A 410 6.22 -28.55 13.16
N ALA A 411 5.12 -28.29 13.89
CA ALA A 411 4.72 -29.14 15.05
C ALA A 411 4.55 -30.62 14.68
N TRP A 412 4.26 -30.94 13.42
CA TRP A 412 4.08 -32.30 12.94
C TRP A 412 5.35 -33.15 13.10
N ILE A 413 6.55 -32.58 12.87
CA ILE A 413 7.83 -33.31 13.02
C ILE A 413 7.99 -33.73 14.48
N HIS A 414 7.74 -32.83 15.42
CA HIS A 414 7.85 -33.14 16.85
C HIS A 414 6.78 -34.12 17.33
N GLY A 415 5.61 -34.15 16.67
CA GLY A 415 4.52 -35.06 16.95
C GLY A 415 4.71 -36.49 16.41
N LEU A 416 5.74 -36.74 15.60
CA LEU A 416 6.01 -38.10 15.07
C LEU A 416 6.62 -39.03 16.10
N GLY A 417 7.41 -38.54 17.02
CA GLY A 417 8.15 -39.31 18.00
C GLY A 417 7.26 -40.02 19.04
N ALA A 418 7.88 -40.81 19.89
CA ALA A 418 7.26 -41.37 21.08
C ALA A 418 7.05 -40.23 22.11
N ASN A 419 5.83 -40.18 22.69
CA ASN A 419 5.50 -39.25 23.77
C ASN A 419 6.01 -39.77 25.12
#